data_a273c525faf2af233394530bc4823c9b
#
_entry.id   a273c525faf2af233394530bc4823c9b
#
_cell.length_a   1.000
_cell.length_b   1.000
_cell.length_c   1.000
_cell.angle_alpha   90.00
_cell.angle_beta   90.00
_cell.angle_gamma   90.00
#
_symmetry.space_group_name_H-M   'P 1'
#
loop_
_entity.id
_entity.type
_entity.pdbx_description
1 polymer ?
#
loop_
_entity_poly.entity_id
_entity_poly.type
_entity_poly.pdbx_seq_one_letter_code
_entity_poly.pdbx_strand_id
1 'polypeptide(L)'
;MDMNINILLFEEFEPLDVFGPFEVFFNTPSVRTRLFCLDGPQVVCGAGHVPVSAVGPNEIDHRGILLIPGGDGTRPLSKDRRWLDRLGELASEASQVLTVCTGSALLAATGLLDGRRATSNDLAFDWVTSVSDRVTWIRDARWTVDGNFRTSSGISAGIDMALSFIEDMVGPDAADRATTEMEYVRNRDSNFDPFSRSNTH
;
A
#
# COMPACT_ATOMS: atom_id res chain seq x y z
N MET A 1 14.18 2.81 -17.74
CA MET A 1 12.77 3.27 -17.94
C MET A 1 12.34 3.97 -16.68
N ASP A 2 11.66 5.12 -16.81
CA ASP A 2 11.12 5.80 -15.64
C ASP A 2 9.96 4.98 -15.08
N MET A 3 9.95 4.76 -13.76
CA MET A 3 8.90 4.03 -13.05
C MET A 3 7.90 5.05 -12.47
N ASN A 4 6.63 4.92 -12.82
CA ASN A 4 5.58 5.79 -12.30
C ASN A 4 4.85 5.09 -11.15
N ILE A 5 4.81 5.72 -9.98
CA ILE A 5 4.11 5.23 -8.79
C ILE A 5 3.00 6.20 -8.44
N ASN A 6 1.80 5.68 -8.38
CA ASN A 6 0.59 6.42 -8.03
C ASN A 6 0.15 6.01 -6.63
N ILE A 7 0.18 6.94 -5.70
CA ILE A 7 -0.26 6.72 -4.32
C ILE A 7 -1.66 7.29 -4.16
N LEU A 8 -2.61 6.43 -3.87
CA LEU A 8 -4.00 6.79 -3.64
C LEU A 8 -4.16 7.52 -2.30
N LEU A 9 -4.90 8.62 -2.31
CA LEU A 9 -5.33 9.33 -1.10
C LEU A 9 -6.85 9.31 -0.99
N PHE A 10 -7.33 9.25 0.23
CA PHE A 10 -8.75 9.37 0.63
C PHE A 10 -8.82 9.96 2.04
N GLU A 11 -9.97 10.47 2.44
CA GLU A 11 -10.13 11.04 3.79
C GLU A 11 -9.79 10.02 4.89
N GLU A 12 -9.10 10.45 5.94
CA GLU A 12 -8.62 9.64 7.06
C GLU A 12 -7.67 8.49 6.64
N PHE A 13 -6.84 8.73 5.58
CA PHE A 13 -5.72 7.82 5.30
C PHE A 13 -4.66 7.88 6.41
N GLU A 14 -3.96 6.79 6.67
CA GLU A 14 -2.83 6.77 7.61
C GLU A 14 -1.59 7.44 7.00
N PRO A 15 -1.09 8.56 7.54
CA PRO A 15 0.01 9.30 6.94
C PRO A 15 1.28 8.49 6.71
N LEU A 16 1.66 7.62 7.65
CA LEU A 16 2.89 6.83 7.49
C LEU A 16 2.77 5.75 6.40
N ASP A 17 1.56 5.24 6.14
CA ASP A 17 1.31 4.30 5.05
C ASP A 17 1.56 4.94 3.67
N VAL A 18 1.43 6.26 3.58
CA VAL A 18 1.71 7.08 2.39
C VAL A 18 3.16 7.52 2.35
N PHE A 19 3.59 8.26 3.38
CA PHE A 19 4.88 8.97 3.36
C PHE A 19 6.08 8.07 3.66
N GLY A 20 5.88 6.94 4.35
CA GLY A 20 6.92 5.94 4.52
C GLY A 20 7.40 5.35 3.18
N PRO A 21 6.52 4.72 2.40
CA PRO A 21 6.85 4.27 1.05
C PRO A 21 7.23 5.41 0.10
N PHE A 22 6.58 6.58 0.20
CA PHE A 22 6.92 7.76 -0.61
C PHE A 22 8.40 8.11 -0.47
N GLU A 23 8.94 8.12 0.75
CA GLU A 23 10.34 8.44 1.00
C GLU A 23 11.29 7.42 0.36
N VAL A 24 10.94 6.12 0.38
CA VAL A 24 11.70 5.09 -0.34
C VAL A 24 11.74 5.40 -1.84
N PHE A 25 10.60 5.73 -2.42
CA PHE A 25 10.48 6.02 -3.85
C PHE A 25 11.18 7.32 -4.24
N PHE A 26 11.12 8.34 -3.39
CA PHE A 26 11.80 9.62 -3.58
C PHE A 26 13.31 9.46 -3.64
N ASN A 27 13.89 8.59 -2.80
CA ASN A 27 15.30 8.27 -2.77
C ASN A 27 15.72 7.21 -3.81
N THR A 28 14.81 6.83 -4.73
CA THR A 28 15.12 5.87 -5.79
C THR A 28 15.24 6.58 -7.14
N PRO A 29 16.41 6.57 -7.80
CA PRO A 29 16.57 7.18 -9.12
C PRO A 29 15.59 6.64 -10.16
N SER A 30 15.10 7.51 -11.05
CA SER A 30 14.16 7.17 -12.12
C SER A 30 12.77 6.74 -11.65
N VAL A 31 12.42 6.97 -10.39
CA VAL A 31 11.05 6.83 -9.88
C VAL A 31 10.37 8.19 -9.85
N ARG A 32 9.13 8.23 -10.33
CA ARG A 32 8.24 9.40 -10.26
C ARG A 32 6.99 9.04 -9.47
N THR A 33 6.72 9.77 -8.41
CA THR A 33 5.57 9.54 -7.55
C THR A 33 4.50 10.62 -7.76
N ARG A 34 3.24 10.21 -7.83
CA ARG A 34 2.06 11.06 -7.84
C ARG A 34 1.14 10.69 -6.68
N LEU A 35 0.71 11.70 -5.94
CA LEU A 35 -0.36 11.56 -4.95
C LEU A 35 -1.67 11.93 -5.63
N PHE A 36 -2.65 11.04 -5.64
CA PHE A 36 -3.91 11.26 -6.35
C PHE A 36 -5.13 10.84 -5.54
N CYS A 37 -6.29 11.40 -5.88
CA CYS A 37 -7.58 11.02 -5.33
C CYS A 37 -8.52 10.59 -6.45
N LEU A 38 -9.30 9.52 -6.23
CA LEU A 38 -10.30 9.05 -7.21
C LEU A 38 -11.38 10.10 -7.50
N ASP A 39 -11.72 10.94 -6.53
CA ASP A 39 -12.80 11.92 -6.65
C ASP A 39 -12.39 13.22 -7.37
N GLY A 40 -11.17 13.26 -7.89
CA GLY A 40 -10.62 14.40 -8.61
C GLY A 40 -9.58 15.16 -7.81
N PRO A 41 -8.99 16.21 -8.40
CA PRO A 41 -7.95 16.99 -7.72
C PRO A 41 -8.54 17.75 -6.53
N GLN A 42 -7.98 17.54 -5.36
CA GLN A 42 -8.43 18.15 -4.11
C GLN A 42 -7.36 18.11 -3.02
N VAL A 43 -7.64 18.77 -1.89
CA VAL A 43 -6.90 18.56 -0.65
C VAL A 43 -7.62 17.47 0.13
N VAL A 44 -6.89 16.43 0.50
CA VAL A 44 -7.37 15.29 1.27
C VAL A 44 -6.75 15.35 2.65
N CYS A 45 -7.54 15.14 3.70
CA CYS A 45 -7.03 15.13 5.06
C CYS A 45 -6.74 13.69 5.52
N GLY A 46 -5.47 13.42 5.82
CA GLY A 46 -5.06 12.20 6.53
C GLY A 46 -5.45 12.23 8.00
N ALA A 47 -5.30 11.11 8.69
CA ALA A 47 -5.47 10.99 10.12
C ALA A 47 -4.66 12.07 10.86
N GLY A 48 -5.21 12.63 11.92
CA GLY A 48 -4.62 13.77 12.61
C GLY A 48 -4.74 15.11 11.85
N HIS A 49 -5.63 15.19 10.88
CA HIS A 49 -5.91 16.40 10.08
C HIS A 49 -4.71 16.92 9.26
N VAL A 50 -3.88 16.02 8.74
CA VAL A 50 -2.78 16.37 7.85
C VAL A 50 -3.30 16.64 6.43
N PRO A 51 -3.36 17.91 5.95
CA PRO A 51 -3.86 18.21 4.62
C PRO A 51 -2.80 17.90 3.55
N VAL A 52 -3.17 17.17 2.51
CA VAL A 52 -2.30 16.79 1.39
C VAL A 52 -2.99 17.10 0.07
N SER A 53 -2.30 17.79 -0.82
CA SER A 53 -2.80 18.05 -2.16
C SER A 53 -2.69 16.79 -3.03
N ALA A 54 -3.78 16.41 -3.69
CA ALA A 54 -3.86 15.29 -4.61
C ALA A 54 -4.27 15.76 -6.01
N VAL A 55 -3.68 15.15 -7.05
CA VAL A 55 -4.14 15.32 -8.43
C VAL A 55 -5.34 14.42 -8.71
N GLY A 56 -5.99 14.61 -9.86
CA GLY A 56 -7.11 13.75 -10.28
C GLY A 56 -6.63 12.44 -10.95
N PRO A 57 -7.54 11.47 -11.15
CA PRO A 57 -7.22 10.18 -11.76
C PRO A 57 -6.79 10.29 -13.22
N ASN A 58 -7.12 11.38 -13.92
CA ASN A 58 -6.69 11.64 -15.30
C ASN A 58 -5.24 12.14 -15.40
N GLU A 59 -4.59 12.42 -14.29
CA GLU A 59 -3.23 12.99 -14.24
C GLU A 59 -2.18 11.96 -13.81
N ILE A 60 -2.56 10.69 -13.71
CA ILE A 60 -1.70 9.57 -13.32
C ILE A 60 -1.49 8.61 -14.49
N ASP A 61 -0.48 7.77 -14.40
CA ASP A 61 -0.25 6.66 -15.32
C ASP A 61 -1.03 5.42 -14.84
N HIS A 62 -2.16 5.11 -15.45
CA HIS A 62 -3.01 3.96 -15.06
C HIS A 62 -2.29 2.60 -15.16
N ARG A 63 -1.26 2.50 -16.02
CA ARG A 63 -0.42 1.30 -16.13
C ARG A 63 0.80 1.32 -15.22
N GLY A 64 0.99 2.41 -14.50
CA GLY A 64 2.02 2.52 -13.47
C GLY A 64 1.77 1.58 -12.30
N ILE A 65 2.52 1.79 -11.24
CA ILE A 65 2.37 1.05 -9.98
C ILE A 65 1.33 1.80 -9.13
N LEU A 66 0.38 1.08 -8.56
CA LEU A 66 -0.61 1.63 -7.64
C LEU A 66 -0.24 1.28 -6.19
N LEU A 67 -0.17 2.28 -5.31
CA LEU A 67 -0.09 2.06 -3.86
C LEU A 67 -1.37 2.53 -3.19
N ILE A 68 -1.96 1.65 -2.38
CA ILE A 68 -3.19 1.86 -1.61
C ILE A 68 -2.83 1.86 -0.11
N PRO A 69 -2.87 2.99 0.58
CA PRO A 69 -2.63 3.07 2.01
C PRO A 69 -3.82 2.55 2.82
N GLY A 70 -3.62 2.37 4.11
CA GLY A 70 -4.67 2.15 5.07
C GLY A 70 -5.14 3.43 5.75
N GLY A 71 -5.75 3.26 6.90
CA GLY A 71 -6.34 4.32 7.71
C GLY A 71 -7.83 4.05 8.00
N ASP A 72 -8.42 4.86 8.86
CA ASP A 72 -9.82 4.69 9.26
C ASP A 72 -10.81 4.91 8.11
N GLY A 73 -10.43 5.72 7.12
CA GLY A 73 -11.19 5.93 5.89
C GLY A 73 -11.47 4.65 5.09
N THR A 74 -10.65 3.59 5.27
CA THR A 74 -10.89 2.30 4.62
C THR A 74 -12.21 1.65 5.05
N ARG A 75 -12.69 1.91 6.27
CA ARG A 75 -13.91 1.30 6.81
C ARG A 75 -15.19 1.75 6.08
N PRO A 76 -15.46 3.03 5.88
CA PRO A 76 -16.60 3.46 5.06
C PRO A 76 -16.40 3.11 3.58
N LEU A 77 -15.19 3.29 3.02
CA LEU A 77 -14.89 3.03 1.61
C LEU A 77 -15.05 1.55 1.23
N SER A 78 -14.74 0.61 2.12
CA SER A 78 -14.96 -0.84 1.88
C SER A 78 -16.43 -1.22 1.65
N LYS A 79 -17.36 -0.30 1.93
CA LYS A 79 -18.81 -0.47 1.73
C LYS A 79 -19.36 0.38 0.57
N ASP A 80 -18.58 1.30 0.04
CA ASP A 80 -18.96 2.14 -1.10
C ASP A 80 -18.70 1.40 -2.43
N ARG A 81 -19.75 0.76 -2.94
CA ARG A 81 -19.64 -0.04 -4.17
C ARG A 81 -19.15 0.74 -5.37
N ARG A 82 -19.64 1.96 -5.54
CA ARG A 82 -19.26 2.81 -6.68
C ARG A 82 -17.80 3.21 -6.61
N TRP A 83 -17.31 3.52 -5.43
CA TRP A 83 -15.91 3.85 -5.21
C TRP A 83 -15.00 2.63 -5.43
N LEU A 84 -15.41 1.45 -4.93
CA LEU A 84 -14.71 0.18 -5.11
C LEU A 84 -14.65 -0.27 -6.57
N ASP A 85 -15.71 -0.09 -7.35
CA ASP A 85 -15.72 -0.42 -8.77
C ASP A 85 -14.64 0.42 -9.52
N ARG A 86 -14.52 1.71 -9.23
CA ARG A 86 -13.48 2.59 -9.79
C ARG A 86 -12.07 2.19 -9.34
N LEU A 87 -11.90 1.84 -8.07
CA LEU A 87 -10.63 1.32 -7.57
C LEU A 87 -10.26 0.01 -8.26
N GLY A 88 -11.21 -0.90 -8.41
CA GLY A 88 -11.02 -2.19 -9.07
C GLY A 88 -10.60 -2.05 -10.53
N GLU A 89 -11.21 -1.14 -11.29
CA GLU A 89 -10.82 -0.80 -12.67
C GLU A 89 -9.36 -0.34 -12.71
N LEU A 90 -9.00 0.66 -11.90
CA LEU A 90 -7.65 1.20 -11.86
C LEU A 90 -6.61 0.15 -11.42
N ALA A 91 -6.92 -0.63 -10.37
CA ALA A 91 -6.02 -1.68 -9.88
C ALA A 91 -5.83 -2.82 -10.91
N SER A 92 -6.83 -3.09 -11.74
CA SER A 92 -6.74 -4.10 -12.81
C SER A 92 -5.83 -3.65 -13.97
N GLU A 93 -5.71 -2.34 -14.22
CA GLU A 93 -4.85 -1.78 -15.26
C GLU A 93 -3.39 -1.61 -14.79
N ALA A 94 -3.19 -1.46 -13.47
CA ALA A 94 -1.88 -1.22 -12.88
C ALA A 94 -0.92 -2.40 -13.10
N SER A 95 0.34 -2.11 -13.41
CA SER A 95 1.38 -3.14 -13.61
C SER A 95 1.69 -3.89 -12.32
N GLN A 96 1.66 -3.21 -11.18
CA GLN A 96 1.82 -3.75 -9.82
C GLN A 96 0.87 -3.00 -8.88
N VAL A 97 0.34 -3.68 -7.88
CA VAL A 97 -0.48 -3.09 -6.83
C VAL A 97 0.13 -3.38 -5.47
N LEU A 98 0.44 -2.34 -4.74
CA LEU A 98 0.96 -2.38 -3.39
C LEU A 98 -0.12 -1.91 -2.41
N THR A 99 -0.30 -2.60 -1.31
CA THR A 99 -1.17 -2.13 -0.23
C THR A 99 -0.41 -2.09 1.10
N VAL A 100 -0.68 -1.08 1.90
CA VAL A 100 -0.15 -0.97 3.27
C VAL A 100 -1.30 -1.05 4.26
N CYS A 101 -1.10 -1.77 5.36
CA CYS A 101 -2.04 -1.78 6.47
C CYS A 101 -3.45 -2.23 6.03
N THR A 102 -4.49 -1.49 6.40
CA THR A 102 -5.88 -1.75 6.02
C THR A 102 -6.22 -1.45 4.55
N GLY A 103 -5.26 -0.95 3.75
CA GLY A 103 -5.42 -0.81 2.30
C GLY A 103 -5.71 -2.14 1.60
N SER A 104 -5.22 -3.25 2.15
CA SER A 104 -5.53 -4.60 1.65
C SER A 104 -7.02 -4.96 1.76
N ALA A 105 -7.76 -4.39 2.72
CA ALA A 105 -9.21 -4.57 2.82
C ALA A 105 -9.95 -3.93 1.64
N LEU A 106 -9.52 -2.74 1.18
CA LEU A 106 -10.11 -2.11 -0.01
C LEU A 106 -9.87 -2.96 -1.25
N LEU A 107 -8.66 -3.46 -1.44
CA LEU A 107 -8.33 -4.31 -2.58
C LEU A 107 -9.08 -5.66 -2.52
N ALA A 108 -9.22 -6.26 -1.33
CA ALA A 108 -10.01 -7.47 -1.13
C ALA A 108 -11.50 -7.24 -1.44
N ALA A 109 -12.05 -6.08 -1.07
CA ALA A 109 -13.45 -5.72 -1.34
C ALA A 109 -13.75 -5.57 -2.84
N THR A 110 -12.74 -5.29 -3.69
CA THR A 110 -12.91 -5.31 -5.16
C THR A 110 -12.96 -6.72 -5.75
N GLY A 111 -12.55 -7.75 -5.00
CA GLY A 111 -12.42 -9.14 -5.46
C GLY A 111 -11.09 -9.48 -6.13
N LEU A 112 -10.17 -8.51 -6.31
CA LEU A 112 -8.89 -8.74 -7.00
C LEU A 112 -7.92 -9.62 -6.19
N LEU A 113 -8.13 -9.76 -4.88
CA LEU A 113 -7.35 -10.67 -4.03
C LEU A 113 -7.98 -12.07 -3.88
N ASP A 114 -9.07 -12.38 -4.55
CA ASP A 114 -9.72 -13.69 -4.46
C ASP A 114 -8.75 -14.81 -4.86
N GLY A 115 -8.61 -15.82 -3.99
CA GLY A 115 -7.69 -16.95 -4.16
C GLY A 115 -6.21 -16.63 -3.95
N ARG A 116 -5.86 -15.40 -3.57
CA ARG A 116 -4.48 -14.95 -3.36
C ARG A 116 -4.08 -14.92 -1.90
N ARG A 117 -2.78 -14.91 -1.67
CA ARG A 117 -2.17 -14.70 -0.35
C ARG A 117 -2.02 -13.20 -0.09
N ALA A 118 -2.43 -12.76 1.09
CA ALA A 118 -2.32 -11.36 1.51
C ALA A 118 -2.07 -11.23 3.01
N THR A 119 -1.58 -10.09 3.44
CA THR A 119 -1.51 -9.70 4.86
C THR A 119 -2.08 -8.31 5.07
N SER A 120 -2.21 -7.90 6.32
CA SER A 120 -2.74 -6.61 6.72
C SER A 120 -2.25 -6.21 8.11
N ASN A 121 -2.64 -5.03 8.56
CA ASN A 121 -2.38 -4.53 9.92
C ASN A 121 -2.92 -5.51 10.97
N ASP A 122 -2.09 -5.87 11.95
CA ASP A 122 -2.47 -6.87 12.97
C ASP A 122 -3.59 -6.38 13.90
N LEU A 123 -3.60 -5.09 14.26
CA LEU A 123 -4.65 -4.54 15.13
C LEU A 123 -6.02 -4.55 14.47
N ALA A 124 -6.09 -4.43 13.16
CA ALA A 124 -7.32 -4.45 12.37
C ALA A 124 -7.57 -5.79 11.67
N PHE A 125 -6.72 -6.81 11.87
CA PHE A 125 -6.68 -8.04 11.09
C PHE A 125 -8.03 -8.76 11.07
N ASP A 126 -8.70 -8.90 12.22
CA ASP A 126 -9.98 -9.59 12.33
C ASP A 126 -11.09 -8.87 11.54
N TRP A 127 -11.05 -7.52 11.49
CA TRP A 127 -11.95 -6.75 10.63
C TRP A 127 -11.59 -6.94 9.15
N VAL A 128 -10.31 -6.86 8.78
CA VAL A 128 -9.88 -7.01 7.39
C VAL A 128 -10.28 -8.38 6.84
N THR A 129 -10.04 -9.45 7.59
CA THR A 129 -10.39 -10.81 7.17
C THR A 129 -11.90 -11.00 7.03
N SER A 130 -12.71 -10.23 7.76
CA SER A 130 -14.18 -10.24 7.62
C SER A 130 -14.69 -9.58 6.34
N VAL A 131 -13.85 -8.80 5.62
CA VAL A 131 -14.22 -8.15 4.36
C VAL A 131 -14.29 -9.17 3.20
N SER A 132 -13.39 -10.16 3.21
CA SER A 132 -13.42 -11.26 2.23
C SER A 132 -12.87 -12.55 2.82
N ASP A 133 -13.65 -13.62 2.73
CA ASP A 133 -13.29 -15.00 3.08
C ASP A 133 -12.62 -15.75 1.91
N ARG A 134 -12.49 -15.13 0.75
CA ARG A 134 -11.85 -15.70 -0.44
C ARG A 134 -10.36 -15.45 -0.53
N VAL A 135 -9.80 -14.69 0.41
CA VAL A 135 -8.36 -14.37 0.49
C VAL A 135 -7.67 -15.30 1.48
N THR A 136 -6.48 -15.78 1.14
CA THR A 136 -5.64 -16.52 2.08
C THR A 136 -4.84 -15.53 2.91
N TRP A 137 -5.36 -15.15 4.06
CA TRP A 137 -4.75 -14.18 4.96
C TRP A 137 -3.60 -14.77 5.77
N ILE A 138 -2.43 -14.12 5.75
CA ILE A 138 -1.21 -14.53 6.45
C ILE A 138 -0.90 -13.50 7.55
N ARG A 139 -1.35 -13.76 8.77
CA ARG A 139 -1.24 -12.82 9.90
C ARG A 139 0.21 -12.47 10.25
N ASP A 140 1.10 -13.47 10.23
CA ASP A 140 2.47 -13.31 10.72
C ASP A 140 3.42 -12.69 9.69
N ALA A 141 2.97 -12.54 8.46
CA ALA A 141 3.77 -11.95 7.40
C ALA A 141 3.89 -10.43 7.59
N ARG A 142 5.11 -9.93 7.52
CA ARG A 142 5.37 -8.50 7.45
C ARG A 142 4.94 -7.92 6.10
N TRP A 143 5.16 -8.67 5.02
CA TRP A 143 4.51 -8.45 3.72
C TRP A 143 4.41 -9.76 2.94
N THR A 144 3.49 -9.80 1.98
CA THR A 144 3.35 -10.91 1.04
C THR A 144 3.52 -10.44 -0.39
N VAL A 145 3.92 -11.35 -1.26
CA VAL A 145 3.96 -11.16 -2.72
C VAL A 145 3.19 -12.31 -3.36
N ASP A 146 2.19 -11.98 -4.18
CA ASP A 146 1.41 -12.95 -4.94
C ASP A 146 1.05 -12.36 -6.32
N GLY A 147 1.77 -12.81 -7.36
CA GLY A 147 1.65 -12.25 -8.70
C GLY A 147 2.08 -10.78 -8.74
N ASN A 148 1.18 -9.92 -9.19
CA ASN A 148 1.39 -8.48 -9.25
C ASN A 148 0.88 -7.73 -8.00
N PHE A 149 0.48 -8.45 -6.95
CA PHE A 149 0.01 -7.88 -5.70
C PHE A 149 1.06 -8.03 -4.59
N ARG A 150 1.30 -6.94 -3.87
CA ARG A 150 2.09 -6.91 -2.63
C ARG A 150 1.26 -6.30 -1.53
N THR A 151 1.12 -6.98 -0.42
CA THR A 151 0.39 -6.45 0.73
C THR A 151 1.29 -6.47 1.95
N SER A 152 1.34 -5.39 2.71
CA SER A 152 2.12 -5.34 3.95
C SER A 152 1.23 -5.21 5.18
N SER A 153 1.77 -5.63 6.30
CA SER A 153 1.26 -5.29 7.62
C SER A 153 1.27 -3.76 7.82
N GLY A 154 0.79 -3.29 8.93
CA GLY A 154 0.83 -1.87 9.27
C GLY A 154 1.96 -1.56 10.24
N ILE A 155 2.25 -0.36 10.50
CA ILE A 155 2.17 0.86 9.69
C ILE A 155 3.53 1.02 9.01
N SER A 156 4.62 0.82 9.79
CA SER A 156 6.01 0.90 9.32
C SER A 156 6.42 -0.24 8.36
N ALA A 157 5.68 -1.36 8.36
CA ALA A 157 5.92 -2.47 7.43
C ALA A 157 5.84 -2.07 5.95
N GLY A 158 5.07 -1.00 5.64
CA GLY A 158 5.01 -0.43 4.30
C GLY A 158 6.36 0.07 3.77
N ILE A 159 7.25 0.54 4.66
CA ILE A 159 8.61 0.97 4.29
C ILE A 159 9.45 -0.25 3.86
N ASP A 160 9.43 -1.34 4.64
CA ASP A 160 10.17 -2.55 4.33
C ASP A 160 9.67 -3.22 3.05
N MET A 161 8.35 -3.24 2.84
CA MET A 161 7.74 -3.71 1.59
C MET A 161 8.16 -2.85 0.40
N ALA A 162 8.16 -1.52 0.52
CA ALA A 162 8.59 -0.62 -0.55
C ALA A 162 10.07 -0.82 -0.90
N LEU A 163 10.93 -0.98 0.11
CA LEU A 163 12.35 -1.30 -0.11
C LEU A 163 12.53 -2.67 -0.79
N SER A 164 11.73 -3.68 -0.40
CA SER A 164 11.72 -4.99 -1.08
C SER A 164 11.24 -4.87 -2.52
N PHE A 165 10.24 -4.04 -2.77
CA PHE A 165 9.76 -3.77 -4.12
C PHE A 165 10.83 -3.11 -5.00
N ILE A 166 11.54 -2.10 -4.49
CA ILE A 166 12.64 -1.46 -5.21
C ILE A 166 13.79 -2.43 -5.46
N GLU A 167 14.11 -3.29 -4.49
CA GLU A 167 15.13 -4.34 -4.66
C GLU A 167 14.80 -5.28 -5.82
N ASP A 168 13.54 -5.71 -5.94
CA ASP A 168 13.10 -6.61 -7.02
C ASP A 168 13.02 -5.92 -8.39
N MET A 169 12.61 -4.64 -8.44
CA MET A 169 12.31 -3.94 -9.69
C MET A 169 13.51 -3.17 -10.25
N VAL A 170 14.38 -2.66 -9.38
CA VAL A 170 15.51 -1.80 -9.75
C VAL A 170 16.83 -2.46 -9.41
N GLY A 171 16.88 -3.22 -8.31
CA GLY A 171 18.05 -3.93 -7.86
C GLY A 171 18.47 -3.59 -6.42
N PRO A 172 19.29 -4.45 -5.79
CA PRO A 172 19.67 -4.30 -4.38
C PRO A 172 20.40 -2.99 -4.07
N ASP A 173 21.26 -2.52 -4.99
CA ASP A 173 22.02 -1.28 -4.78
C ASP A 173 21.09 -0.04 -4.64
N ALA A 174 19.96 -0.03 -5.35
CA ALA A 174 19.00 1.06 -5.27
C ALA A 174 18.28 1.03 -3.91
N ALA A 175 17.84 -0.13 -3.46
CA ALA A 175 17.20 -0.31 -2.17
C ALA A 175 18.15 0.01 -0.99
N ASP A 176 19.42 -0.43 -1.07
CA ASP A 176 20.42 -0.15 -0.03
C ASP A 176 20.78 1.34 0.02
N ARG A 177 20.83 2.02 -1.13
CA ARG A 177 21.00 3.48 -1.19
C ARG A 177 19.85 4.21 -0.52
N ALA A 178 18.60 3.90 -0.90
CA ALA A 178 17.42 4.50 -0.28
C ALA A 178 17.41 4.27 1.24
N THR A 179 17.73 3.04 1.69
CA THR A 179 17.85 2.71 3.12
C THR A 179 18.88 3.58 3.84
N THR A 180 20.04 3.81 3.21
CA THR A 180 21.14 4.63 3.76
C THR A 180 20.76 6.11 3.82
N GLU A 181 20.15 6.65 2.76
CA GLU A 181 19.74 8.05 2.70
C GLU A 181 18.62 8.38 3.69
N MET A 182 17.76 7.39 3.97
CA MET A 182 16.70 7.49 4.99
C MET A 182 17.22 7.25 6.43
N GLU A 183 18.47 6.85 6.63
CA GLU A 183 19.02 6.39 7.92
C GLU A 183 18.11 5.33 8.57
N TYR A 184 17.54 4.44 7.75
CA TYR A 184 16.53 3.47 8.18
C TYR A 184 17.13 2.08 8.44
N VAL A 185 16.70 1.42 9.51
CA VAL A 185 17.06 0.03 9.82
C VAL A 185 16.00 -0.90 9.21
N ARG A 186 16.31 -1.43 8.04
CA ARG A 186 15.39 -2.26 7.26
C ARG A 186 15.22 -3.66 7.86
N ASN A 187 13.99 -4.14 7.99
CA ASN A 187 13.68 -5.55 8.15
C ASN A 187 13.61 -6.21 6.76
N ARG A 188 14.33 -7.33 6.57
CA ARG A 188 14.38 -8.07 5.29
C ARG A 188 13.56 -9.36 5.34
N ASP A 189 13.03 -9.77 6.48
CA ASP A 189 12.22 -10.98 6.63
C ASP A 189 10.74 -10.69 6.38
N SER A 190 10.25 -11.09 5.22
CA SER A 190 8.85 -10.92 4.82
C SER A 190 7.89 -11.81 5.62
N ASN A 191 8.38 -12.91 6.20
CA ASN A 191 7.54 -13.91 6.86
C ASN A 191 7.35 -13.66 8.36
N PHE A 192 8.06 -12.68 8.91
CA PHE A 192 8.03 -12.39 10.34
C PHE A 192 7.69 -10.92 10.61
N ASP A 193 6.48 -10.69 11.10
CA ASP A 193 6.09 -9.39 11.66
C ASP A 193 6.24 -9.44 13.19
N PRO A 194 7.18 -8.66 13.77
CA PRO A 194 7.39 -8.65 15.23
C PRO A 194 6.18 -8.11 16.00
N PHE A 195 5.24 -7.46 15.33
CA PHE A 195 4.02 -6.90 15.93
C PHE A 195 2.79 -7.78 15.77
N SER A 196 2.91 -8.92 15.08
CA SER A 196 1.82 -9.90 14.98
C SER A 196 1.51 -10.47 16.36
N ARG A 197 0.22 -10.55 16.73
CA ARG A 197 -0.23 -11.14 17.99
C ARG A 197 0.18 -12.58 18.17
N SER A 198 0.42 -13.30 17.07
CA SER A 198 0.96 -14.67 17.12
C SER A 198 2.40 -14.69 17.62
N ASN A 199 3.14 -13.59 17.49
CA ASN A 199 4.56 -13.46 17.86
C ASN A 199 4.80 -12.64 19.14
N THR A 200 3.78 -11.96 19.69
CA THR A 200 3.87 -11.26 20.97
C THR A 200 3.67 -12.25 22.10
N HIS A 201 4.77 -12.60 22.75
CA HIS A 201 4.79 -13.35 24.01
C HIS A 201 4.93 -12.41 25.21
#